data_a420084d51a6aa247a6250d7d6e4b794
#
_entry.id   a420084d51a6aa247a6250d7d6e4b794
#
_cell.length_a   1.000
_cell.length_b   1.000
_cell.length_c   1.000
_cell.angle_alpha   90.00
_cell.angle_beta   90.00
_cell.angle_gamma   90.00
#
_symmetry.space_group_name_H-M   'P 1'
#
loop_
_entity.id
_entity.type
_entity.pdbx_description
1 polymer ?
#
loop_
_entity_poly.entity_id
_entity_poly.type
_entity_poly.pdbx_seq_one_letter_code
_entity_poly.pdbx_strand_id
1 'polypeptide(L)'
;MRELDLLSRIYDSAVGLPDRVDIPPGDDMGAVRIGDSRVLVSVDQLADTVHVDLDATSIEKVGRKAITRSLSDVAAMGSLPCGAVVAACLPRDFGEERANSLFDAIRCTAEAYNCPVFGGDIAMWDHPMLLTVTVLAGGDGIAPLLRCGARVGDAVCVTGRLGGSQVPVDGYTHHLDFEPRLATGRALAAGKPVRPNCMIDLSDGLAQDLAHLCRASVVAAIVDADDLPVSRGAHALAADDPTKLWQHAMGDGEDYELCFTVTADKAAHIVGREVQGAVVSRVGTIIENDGGPSVRLRLPDGTIQPIDRLGWEHRGK
;
A
#
# COMPACT_ATOMS: atom_id res chain seq x y z
N MET A 1 7.86 21.96 4.25
CA MET A 1 7.45 21.00 5.29
C MET A 1 7.51 19.62 4.63
N ARG A 2 8.19 18.66 5.24
CA ARG A 2 8.23 17.30 4.74
C ARG A 2 7.06 16.51 5.35
N GLU A 3 6.44 15.66 4.57
CA GLU A 3 5.33 14.80 5.01
C GLU A 3 5.73 13.92 6.19
N LEU A 4 6.87 13.24 6.10
CA LEU A 4 7.38 12.37 7.17
C LEU A 4 7.58 13.08 8.51
N ASP A 5 7.97 14.38 8.50
CA ASP A 5 8.13 15.17 9.73
C ASP A 5 6.76 15.45 10.39
N LEU A 6 5.72 15.66 9.57
CA LEU A 6 4.35 15.84 10.06
C LEU A 6 3.77 14.52 10.59
N LEU A 7 3.96 13.42 9.88
CA LEU A 7 3.52 12.08 10.31
C LEU A 7 4.17 11.69 11.64
N SER A 8 5.48 11.92 11.80
CA SER A 8 6.16 11.67 13.08
C SER A 8 5.49 12.43 14.24
N ARG A 9 5.17 13.71 14.05
CA ARG A 9 4.47 14.51 15.06
C ARG A 9 3.06 13.98 15.37
N ILE A 10 2.35 13.50 14.37
CA ILE A 10 1.02 12.89 14.55
C ILE A 10 1.14 11.62 15.39
N TYR A 11 2.10 10.74 15.07
CA TYR A 11 2.35 9.51 15.82
C TYR A 11 2.75 9.79 17.26
N ASP A 12 3.64 10.76 17.48
CA ASP A 12 4.05 11.20 18.82
C ASP A 12 2.87 11.76 19.62
N SER A 13 1.90 12.42 18.97
CA SER A 13 0.71 12.97 19.62
C SER A 13 -0.35 11.91 19.97
N ALA A 14 -0.22 10.69 19.46
CA ALA A 14 -1.15 9.59 19.72
C ALA A 14 -1.00 8.96 21.13
N VAL A 15 -0.09 9.49 21.94
CA VAL A 15 0.11 9.03 23.33
C VAL A 15 -1.09 9.47 24.18
N GLY A 16 -1.66 8.52 24.95
CA GLY A 16 -2.79 8.80 25.86
C GLY A 16 -4.16 8.83 25.20
N LEU A 17 -4.30 8.26 24.01
CA LEU A 17 -5.60 7.99 23.39
C LEU A 17 -6.46 7.11 24.31
N PRO A 18 -7.81 7.25 24.28
CA PRO A 18 -8.71 6.40 25.06
C PRO A 18 -8.54 4.91 24.73
N ASP A 19 -8.76 4.01 25.72
CA ASP A 19 -8.63 2.56 25.59
C ASP A 19 -9.48 1.95 24.46
N ARG A 20 -10.50 2.66 23.98
CA ARG A 20 -11.28 2.24 22.83
C ARG A 20 -10.53 2.34 21.49
N VAL A 21 -9.41 3.07 21.44
CA VAL A 21 -8.53 3.12 20.27
C VAL A 21 -7.58 1.93 20.36
N ASP A 22 -7.86 0.88 19.61
CA ASP A 22 -7.13 -0.40 19.62
C ASP A 22 -5.84 -0.33 18.80
N ILE A 23 -5.88 0.37 17.66
CA ILE A 23 -4.74 0.59 16.78
C ILE A 23 -4.66 2.10 16.57
N PRO A 24 -3.66 2.78 17.18
CA PRO A 24 -3.46 4.21 17.01
C PRO A 24 -2.89 4.53 15.61
N PRO A 25 -2.77 5.83 15.22
CA PRO A 25 -2.08 6.23 13.99
C PRO A 25 -0.67 5.62 13.90
N GLY A 26 -0.30 5.15 12.69
CA GLY A 26 1.02 4.57 12.41
C GLY A 26 0.98 3.20 11.75
N ASP A 27 -0.20 2.64 11.54
CA ASP A 27 -0.45 1.42 10.76
C ASP A 27 -1.24 1.74 9.49
N ASP A 28 -1.50 0.75 8.61
CA ASP A 28 -2.27 0.94 7.37
C ASP A 28 -3.70 1.37 7.67
N MET A 29 -4.29 0.83 8.72
CA MET A 29 -5.58 1.26 9.23
C MET A 29 -5.52 1.52 10.73
N GLY A 30 -6.20 2.57 11.19
CA GLY A 30 -6.52 2.73 12.60
C GLY A 30 -7.66 1.80 13.02
N ALA A 31 -7.78 1.50 14.33
CA ALA A 31 -8.90 0.71 14.84
C ALA A 31 -9.51 1.30 16.12
N VAL A 32 -10.84 1.25 16.18
CA VAL A 32 -11.62 1.61 17.37
C VAL A 32 -12.55 0.49 17.78
N ARG A 33 -12.84 0.40 19.09
CA ARG A 33 -13.87 -0.48 19.62
C ARG A 33 -15.21 0.22 19.66
N ILE A 34 -16.23 -0.44 19.12
CA ILE A 34 -17.63 -0.02 19.18
C ILE A 34 -18.40 -1.21 19.78
N GLY A 35 -18.78 -1.11 21.07
CA GLY A 35 -19.24 -2.28 21.82
C GLY A 35 -18.13 -3.35 21.89
N ASP A 36 -18.48 -4.58 21.54
CA ASP A 36 -17.54 -5.71 21.50
C ASP A 36 -16.80 -5.86 20.17
N SER A 37 -17.14 -5.03 19.18
CA SER A 37 -16.57 -5.11 17.83
C SER A 37 -15.39 -4.17 17.67
N ARG A 38 -14.32 -4.66 17.03
CA ARG A 38 -13.22 -3.86 16.49
C ARG A 38 -13.59 -3.42 15.07
N VAL A 39 -13.57 -2.13 14.83
CA VAL A 39 -13.75 -1.55 13.49
C VAL A 39 -12.44 -0.91 13.06
N LEU A 40 -11.90 -1.38 11.92
CA LEU A 40 -10.74 -0.80 11.28
C LEU A 40 -11.22 0.28 10.31
N VAL A 41 -10.45 1.36 10.21
CA VAL A 41 -10.78 2.52 9.37
C VAL A 41 -9.51 3.02 8.71
N SER A 42 -9.54 3.18 7.38
CA SER A 42 -8.55 3.93 6.61
C SER A 42 -9.20 5.07 5.83
N VAL A 43 -8.40 6.06 5.48
CA VAL A 43 -8.83 7.21 4.68
C VAL A 43 -7.76 7.52 3.65
N ASP A 44 -8.14 7.47 2.37
CA ASP A 44 -7.29 7.83 1.24
C ASP A 44 -7.84 8.99 0.45
N GLN A 45 -6.93 9.77 -0.12
CA GLN A 45 -7.26 10.83 -1.06
C GLN A 45 -6.77 10.46 -2.46
N LEU A 46 -7.61 10.67 -3.46
CA LEU A 46 -7.25 10.62 -4.87
C LEU A 46 -7.49 12.00 -5.48
N ALA A 47 -6.39 12.67 -5.81
CA ALA A 47 -6.41 14.01 -6.38
C ALA A 47 -6.02 13.96 -7.87
N ASP A 48 -6.77 14.69 -8.69
CA ASP A 48 -6.38 15.00 -10.06
C ASP A 48 -5.05 15.76 -10.08
N THR A 49 -4.24 15.55 -11.09
CA THR A 49 -2.88 16.08 -11.26
C THR A 49 -1.81 15.56 -10.28
N VAL A 50 -2.20 14.71 -9.32
CA VAL A 50 -1.29 14.08 -8.36
C VAL A 50 -1.28 12.57 -8.51
N HIS A 51 -2.45 11.94 -8.40
CA HIS A 51 -2.59 10.48 -8.44
C HIS A 51 -3.18 9.96 -9.76
N VAL A 52 -3.84 10.82 -10.49
CA VAL A 52 -4.41 10.59 -11.82
C VAL A 52 -4.32 11.86 -12.65
N ASP A 53 -4.37 11.71 -13.97
CA ASP A 53 -4.56 12.77 -14.93
C ASP A 53 -5.93 12.54 -15.56
N LEU A 54 -6.90 13.39 -15.24
CA LEU A 54 -8.28 13.30 -15.73
C LEU A 54 -8.42 13.56 -17.23
N ASP A 55 -7.43 14.18 -17.87
CA ASP A 55 -7.43 14.40 -19.31
C ASP A 55 -6.93 13.17 -20.08
N ALA A 56 -6.11 12.33 -19.42
CA ALA A 56 -5.51 11.14 -20.01
C ALA A 56 -6.15 9.81 -19.52
N THR A 57 -6.92 9.84 -18.42
CA THR A 57 -7.46 8.65 -17.77
C THR A 57 -8.99 8.61 -17.92
N SER A 58 -9.53 7.44 -18.33
CA SER A 58 -10.99 7.29 -18.38
C SER A 58 -11.60 7.39 -16.99
N ILE A 59 -12.79 7.95 -16.91
CA ILE A 59 -13.46 8.22 -15.64
C ILE A 59 -13.77 6.93 -14.86
N GLU A 60 -13.97 5.81 -15.57
CA GLU A 60 -14.19 4.49 -15.00
C GLU A 60 -12.95 3.99 -14.25
N LYS A 61 -11.76 4.19 -14.85
CA LYS A 61 -10.48 3.85 -14.19
C LYS A 61 -10.21 4.73 -12.99
N VAL A 62 -10.57 6.01 -13.05
CA VAL A 62 -10.47 6.93 -11.90
C VAL A 62 -11.35 6.45 -10.74
N GLY A 63 -12.63 6.13 -11.01
CA GLY A 63 -13.54 5.60 -10.00
C GLY A 63 -13.06 4.26 -9.42
N ARG A 64 -12.53 3.38 -10.28
CA ARG A 64 -11.92 2.11 -9.85
C ARG A 64 -10.73 2.35 -8.92
N LYS A 65 -9.77 3.16 -9.33
CA LYS A 65 -8.56 3.46 -8.54
C LYS A 65 -8.92 4.06 -7.19
N ALA A 66 -9.91 4.94 -7.12
CA ALA A 66 -10.35 5.56 -5.86
C ALA A 66 -10.71 4.51 -4.79
N ILE A 67 -11.37 3.41 -5.19
CA ILE A 67 -11.75 2.33 -4.28
C ILE A 67 -10.60 1.35 -4.06
N THR A 68 -9.94 0.89 -5.13
CA THR A 68 -8.97 -0.20 -5.02
C THR A 68 -7.73 0.18 -4.20
N ARG A 69 -7.29 1.46 -4.23
CA ARG A 69 -6.18 1.91 -3.40
C ARG A 69 -6.50 1.82 -1.90
N SER A 70 -7.69 2.26 -1.47
CA SER A 70 -8.10 2.13 -0.07
C SER A 70 -8.34 0.67 0.36
N LEU A 71 -8.68 -0.21 -0.58
CA LEU A 71 -8.76 -1.65 -0.32
C LEU A 71 -7.38 -2.32 -0.16
N SER A 72 -6.31 -1.66 -0.62
CA SER A 72 -4.93 -2.12 -0.39
C SER A 72 -4.57 -2.09 1.10
N ASP A 73 -4.97 -1.05 1.84
CA ASP A 73 -4.83 -0.99 3.30
C ASP A 73 -5.54 -2.15 4.00
N VAL A 74 -6.77 -2.46 3.54
CA VAL A 74 -7.55 -3.57 4.08
C VAL A 74 -6.82 -4.91 3.84
N ALA A 75 -6.19 -5.05 2.66
CA ALA A 75 -5.38 -6.22 2.33
C ALA A 75 -4.13 -6.32 3.22
N ALA A 76 -3.44 -5.20 3.46
CA ALA A 76 -2.27 -5.13 4.35
C ALA A 76 -2.60 -5.58 5.77
N MET A 77 -3.78 -5.21 6.27
CA MET A 77 -4.26 -5.65 7.59
C MET A 77 -4.81 -7.08 7.58
N GLY A 78 -4.94 -7.72 6.41
CA GLY A 78 -5.56 -9.06 6.26
C GLY A 78 -7.01 -9.10 6.72
N SER A 79 -7.71 -7.99 6.64
CA SER A 79 -9.08 -7.78 7.06
C SER A 79 -10.08 -7.94 5.92
N LEU A 80 -11.36 -7.86 6.22
CA LEU A 80 -12.44 -7.89 5.23
C LEU A 80 -13.12 -6.52 5.18
N PRO A 81 -13.32 -5.94 3.99
CA PRO A 81 -14.05 -4.68 3.86
C PRO A 81 -15.50 -4.86 4.30
N CYS A 82 -16.05 -3.85 4.96
CA CYS A 82 -17.45 -3.83 5.39
C CYS A 82 -18.28 -2.82 4.60
N GLY A 83 -17.65 -1.77 4.12
CA GLY A 83 -18.26 -0.71 3.34
C GLY A 83 -17.41 0.56 3.32
N ALA A 84 -17.82 1.52 2.50
CA ALA A 84 -17.10 2.77 2.34
C ALA A 84 -18.04 3.99 2.38
N VAL A 85 -17.49 5.16 2.71
CA VAL A 85 -18.07 6.46 2.45
C VAL A 85 -17.13 7.27 1.57
N VAL A 86 -17.70 8.06 0.65
CA VAL A 86 -16.91 8.80 -0.35
C VAL A 86 -17.29 10.27 -0.32
N ALA A 87 -16.32 11.13 -0.04
CA ALA A 87 -16.49 12.57 -0.19
C ALA A 87 -15.79 13.04 -1.48
N ALA A 88 -16.46 13.90 -2.24
CA ALA A 88 -15.95 14.41 -3.50
C ALA A 88 -15.98 15.95 -3.53
N CYS A 89 -14.86 16.56 -3.90
CA CYS A 89 -14.81 17.94 -4.33
C CYS A 89 -14.61 17.94 -5.85
N LEU A 90 -15.62 18.39 -6.60
CA LEU A 90 -15.62 18.39 -8.05
C LEU A 90 -15.43 19.82 -8.61
N PRO A 91 -14.69 20.01 -9.72
CA PRO A 91 -14.68 21.26 -10.44
C PRO A 91 -16.10 21.70 -10.82
N ARG A 92 -16.39 23.00 -10.81
CA ARG A 92 -17.75 23.52 -11.16
C ARG A 92 -18.18 23.14 -12.56
N ASP A 93 -17.26 22.96 -13.48
CA ASP A 93 -17.46 22.58 -14.87
C ASP A 93 -17.31 21.06 -15.12
N PHE A 94 -17.28 20.22 -14.07
CA PHE A 94 -17.05 18.77 -14.18
C PHE A 94 -18.07 18.07 -15.08
N GLY A 95 -19.30 18.56 -15.09
CA GLY A 95 -20.41 18.05 -15.90
C GLY A 95 -21.17 16.88 -15.23
N GLU A 96 -22.48 16.90 -15.39
CA GLU A 96 -23.39 15.90 -14.75
C GLU A 96 -23.13 14.48 -15.25
N GLU A 97 -22.99 14.30 -16.56
CA GLU A 97 -22.75 12.99 -17.18
C GLU A 97 -21.43 12.36 -16.66
N ARG A 98 -20.36 13.15 -16.61
CA ARG A 98 -19.07 12.69 -16.09
C ARG A 98 -19.12 12.37 -14.61
N ALA A 99 -19.87 13.15 -13.82
CA ALA A 99 -20.08 12.90 -12.40
C ALA A 99 -20.85 11.59 -12.18
N ASN A 100 -21.92 11.35 -12.94
CA ASN A 100 -22.69 10.11 -12.87
C ASN A 100 -21.81 8.90 -13.22
N SER A 101 -21.03 8.96 -14.30
CA SER A 101 -20.10 7.89 -14.71
C SER A 101 -19.06 7.60 -13.62
N LEU A 102 -18.51 8.65 -12.97
CA LEU A 102 -17.56 8.51 -11.87
C LEU A 102 -18.17 7.75 -10.68
N PHE A 103 -19.34 8.17 -10.23
CA PHE A 103 -20.00 7.55 -9.08
C PHE A 103 -20.53 6.14 -9.39
N ASP A 104 -20.96 5.87 -10.62
CA ASP A 104 -21.27 4.51 -11.06
C ASP A 104 -20.04 3.60 -11.05
N ALA A 105 -18.90 4.08 -11.52
CA ALA A 105 -17.63 3.33 -11.48
C ALA A 105 -17.18 3.04 -10.04
N ILE A 106 -17.25 4.04 -9.15
CA ILE A 106 -16.97 3.91 -7.72
C ILE A 106 -17.87 2.84 -7.11
N ARG A 107 -19.19 2.94 -7.30
CA ARG A 107 -20.18 2.02 -6.74
C ARG A 107 -19.99 0.61 -7.26
N CYS A 108 -19.89 0.42 -8.57
CA CYS A 108 -19.70 -0.90 -9.18
C CYS A 108 -18.41 -1.58 -8.71
N THR A 109 -17.32 -0.81 -8.61
CA THR A 109 -16.04 -1.34 -8.09
C THR A 109 -16.18 -1.75 -6.62
N ALA A 110 -16.74 -0.90 -5.79
CA ALA A 110 -16.93 -1.18 -4.37
C ALA A 110 -17.81 -2.44 -4.14
N GLU A 111 -18.90 -2.57 -4.88
CA GLU A 111 -19.77 -3.75 -4.84
C GLU A 111 -19.02 -5.05 -5.24
N ALA A 112 -18.17 -4.99 -6.27
CA ALA A 112 -17.39 -6.14 -6.71
C ALA A 112 -16.45 -6.70 -5.62
N TYR A 113 -16.02 -5.86 -4.69
CA TYR A 113 -15.19 -6.25 -3.55
C TYR A 113 -15.98 -6.39 -2.22
N ASN A 114 -17.31 -6.49 -2.26
CA ASN A 114 -18.17 -6.55 -1.07
C ASN A 114 -17.93 -5.37 -0.10
N CYS A 115 -17.65 -4.18 -0.65
CA CYS A 115 -17.41 -2.94 0.07
C CYS A 115 -18.44 -1.87 -0.34
N PRO A 116 -19.75 -2.05 -0.09
CA PRO A 116 -20.77 -1.13 -0.61
C PRO A 116 -20.54 0.30 -0.12
N VAL A 117 -20.73 1.27 -1.01
CA VAL A 117 -20.74 2.68 -0.63
C VAL A 117 -22.09 3.00 0.01
N PHE A 118 -22.07 3.40 1.30
CA PHE A 118 -23.29 3.63 2.07
C PHE A 118 -23.48 5.09 2.51
N GLY A 119 -22.60 6.01 2.09
CA GLY A 119 -22.70 7.44 2.40
C GLY A 119 -21.58 8.24 1.77
N GLY A 120 -21.61 9.54 1.99
CA GLY A 120 -20.61 10.45 1.47
C GLY A 120 -21.06 11.91 1.49
N ASP A 121 -20.28 12.77 0.82
CA ASP A 121 -20.54 14.19 0.68
C ASP A 121 -20.08 14.68 -0.70
N ILE A 122 -20.68 15.76 -1.22
CA ILE A 122 -20.32 16.36 -2.49
C ILE A 122 -20.21 17.87 -2.33
N ALA A 123 -19.07 18.42 -2.75
CA ALA A 123 -18.87 19.86 -2.88
C ALA A 123 -18.43 20.21 -4.30
N MET A 124 -18.77 21.44 -4.73
CA MET A 124 -18.29 22.00 -6.00
C MET A 124 -17.34 23.17 -5.70
N TRP A 125 -16.17 23.20 -6.35
CA TRP A 125 -15.14 24.21 -6.10
C TRP A 125 -14.39 24.62 -7.38
N ASP A 126 -13.48 25.58 -7.26
CA ASP A 126 -12.73 26.11 -8.39
C ASP A 126 -11.29 25.54 -8.48
N HIS A 127 -11.14 24.23 -8.19
CA HIS A 127 -9.86 23.52 -8.20
C HIS A 127 -10.01 22.12 -8.81
N PRO A 128 -8.91 21.39 -9.08
CA PRO A 128 -8.94 20.01 -9.56
C PRO A 128 -9.78 19.09 -8.67
N MET A 129 -10.25 17.99 -9.25
CA MET A 129 -11.02 16.98 -8.51
C MET A 129 -10.22 16.40 -7.35
N LEU A 130 -10.91 16.26 -6.21
CA LEU A 130 -10.42 15.53 -5.05
C LEU A 130 -11.49 14.57 -4.57
N LEU A 131 -11.15 13.28 -4.51
CA LEU A 131 -11.95 12.25 -3.87
C LEU A 131 -11.30 11.85 -2.55
N THR A 132 -12.11 11.64 -1.52
CA THR A 132 -11.69 11.06 -0.24
C THR A 132 -12.54 9.83 0.00
N VAL A 133 -11.89 8.67 0.07
CA VAL A 133 -12.54 7.39 0.35
C VAL A 133 -12.17 6.97 1.77
N THR A 134 -13.18 6.70 2.59
CA THR A 134 -13.02 6.11 3.91
C THR A 134 -13.58 4.70 3.87
N VAL A 135 -12.74 3.69 4.13
CA VAL A 135 -13.13 2.29 4.19
C VAL A 135 -13.22 1.83 5.63
N LEU A 136 -14.30 1.11 5.93
CA LEU A 136 -14.48 0.37 7.18
C LEU A 136 -14.24 -1.11 6.93
N ALA A 137 -13.49 -1.75 7.82
CA ALA A 137 -13.17 -3.17 7.72
C ALA A 137 -13.28 -3.89 9.07
N GLY A 138 -13.35 -5.22 9.01
CA GLY A 138 -13.41 -6.08 10.20
C GLY A 138 -12.56 -7.32 10.08
N GLY A 139 -12.17 -7.89 11.21
CA GLY A 139 -11.29 -9.05 11.26
C GLY A 139 -12.01 -10.40 11.12
N ASP A 140 -13.33 -10.45 11.34
CA ASP A 140 -14.11 -11.69 11.34
C ASP A 140 -13.40 -12.87 12.07
N GLY A 141 -13.04 -12.64 13.34
CA GLY A 141 -12.33 -13.61 14.17
C GLY A 141 -10.83 -13.75 13.93
N ILE A 142 -10.25 -13.11 12.91
CA ILE A 142 -8.81 -13.08 12.65
C ILE A 142 -8.25 -11.73 13.10
N ALA A 143 -7.20 -11.77 13.93
CA ALA A 143 -6.51 -10.55 14.34
C ALA A 143 -5.81 -9.91 13.12
N PRO A 144 -5.85 -8.57 12.98
CA PRO A 144 -5.16 -7.90 11.89
C PRO A 144 -3.65 -8.14 11.95
N LEU A 145 -2.99 -8.07 10.81
CA LEU A 145 -1.55 -7.93 10.73
C LEU A 145 -1.20 -6.45 10.91
N LEU A 146 -0.07 -6.17 11.51
CA LEU A 146 0.39 -4.81 11.79
C LEU A 146 1.75 -4.58 11.12
N ARG A 147 2.13 -3.31 10.98
CA ARG A 147 3.48 -2.93 10.54
C ARG A 147 4.57 -3.32 11.53
N CYS A 148 4.24 -3.44 12.83
CA CYS A 148 5.18 -3.87 13.85
C CYS A 148 5.23 -5.40 14.00
N GLY A 149 6.39 -5.92 14.46
CA GLY A 149 6.55 -7.34 14.79
C GLY A 149 7.66 -8.05 13.98
N ALA A 150 8.34 -7.36 13.07
CA ALA A 150 9.52 -7.89 12.40
C ALA A 150 10.65 -8.19 13.40
N ARG A 151 11.40 -9.25 13.13
CA ARG A 151 12.49 -9.73 14.01
C ARG A 151 13.76 -9.89 13.20
N VAL A 152 14.91 -9.63 13.83
CA VAL A 152 16.22 -9.88 13.21
C VAL A 152 16.31 -11.32 12.73
N GLY A 153 16.74 -11.50 11.48
CA GLY A 153 16.80 -12.80 10.81
C GLY A 153 15.53 -13.19 10.02
N ASP A 154 14.44 -12.42 10.13
CA ASP A 154 13.27 -12.64 9.28
C ASP A 154 13.61 -12.39 7.80
N ALA A 155 13.02 -13.19 6.92
CA ALA A 155 13.01 -12.92 5.49
C ALA A 155 12.00 -11.80 5.18
N VAL A 156 12.41 -10.84 4.37
CA VAL A 156 11.53 -9.83 3.76
C VAL A 156 10.96 -10.43 2.47
N CYS A 157 9.65 -10.47 2.38
CA CYS A 157 8.92 -11.03 1.23
C CYS A 157 7.99 -9.98 0.64
N VAL A 158 7.80 -10.04 -0.69
CA VAL A 158 6.81 -9.22 -1.41
C VAL A 158 5.94 -10.11 -2.27
N THR A 159 4.72 -9.65 -2.55
CA THR A 159 3.85 -10.27 -3.56
C THR A 159 4.05 -9.61 -4.93
N GLY A 160 3.73 -10.31 -5.99
CA GLY A 160 3.66 -9.79 -7.36
C GLY A 160 4.98 -9.27 -7.92
N ARG A 161 4.91 -8.15 -8.65
CA ARG A 161 6.05 -7.52 -9.32
C ARG A 161 6.05 -6.02 -9.09
N LEU A 162 7.23 -5.40 -9.00
CA LEU A 162 7.43 -4.05 -8.51
C LEU A 162 7.96 -3.09 -9.58
N GLY A 163 7.57 -1.84 -9.46
CA GLY A 163 8.03 -0.69 -10.26
C GLY A 163 7.35 -0.54 -11.61
N GLY A 164 7.46 0.65 -12.20
CA GLY A 164 6.86 0.96 -13.51
C GLY A 164 5.35 0.94 -13.54
N SER A 165 4.69 1.14 -12.40
CA SER A 165 3.22 1.05 -12.22
C SER A 165 2.42 1.96 -13.15
N GLN A 166 3.00 3.12 -13.51
CA GLN A 166 2.37 4.11 -14.39
C GLN A 166 2.60 3.86 -15.88
N VAL A 167 3.42 2.87 -16.25
CA VAL A 167 3.74 2.58 -17.65
C VAL A 167 2.70 1.66 -18.26
N PRO A 168 2.04 2.05 -19.35
CA PRO A 168 1.15 1.16 -20.07
C PRO A 168 1.93 0.01 -20.73
N VAL A 169 1.51 -1.23 -20.47
CA VAL A 169 2.05 -2.43 -21.09
C VAL A 169 0.89 -3.26 -21.63
N ASP A 170 0.83 -3.46 -22.95
CA ASP A 170 -0.24 -4.23 -23.62
C ASP A 170 -1.67 -3.77 -23.26
N GLY A 171 -1.88 -2.46 -23.06
CA GLY A 171 -3.18 -1.87 -22.71
C GLY A 171 -3.53 -1.92 -21.22
N TYR A 172 -2.68 -2.50 -20.39
CA TYR A 172 -2.80 -2.54 -18.94
C TYR A 172 -1.87 -1.50 -18.31
N THR A 173 -2.40 -0.68 -17.41
CA THR A 173 -1.61 0.30 -16.63
C THR A 173 -1.77 -0.03 -15.15
N HIS A 174 -0.72 -0.57 -14.54
CA HIS A 174 -0.81 -1.23 -13.24
C HIS A 174 -1.50 -0.38 -12.17
N HIS A 175 -1.07 0.87 -11.98
CA HIS A 175 -1.64 1.76 -10.94
C HIS A 175 -3.13 2.10 -11.12
N LEU A 176 -3.70 1.86 -12.29
CA LEU A 176 -5.12 2.06 -12.58
C LEU A 176 -5.93 0.75 -12.57
N ASP A 177 -5.28 -0.35 -12.94
CA ASP A 177 -5.93 -1.62 -13.26
C ASP A 177 -5.63 -2.74 -12.25
N PHE A 178 -4.78 -2.49 -11.23
CA PHE A 178 -4.37 -3.52 -10.26
C PHE A 178 -5.53 -4.14 -9.49
N GLU A 179 -5.33 -5.37 -9.03
CA GLU A 179 -6.23 -6.07 -8.13
C GLU A 179 -5.71 -5.96 -6.68
N PRO A 180 -6.47 -5.35 -5.75
CA PRO A 180 -6.07 -5.27 -4.36
C PRO A 180 -5.91 -6.66 -3.76
N ARG A 181 -4.84 -6.90 -3.04
CA ARG A 181 -4.43 -8.22 -2.53
C ARG A 181 -5.26 -8.72 -1.35
N LEU A 182 -6.58 -8.45 -1.34
CA LEU A 182 -7.51 -8.81 -0.26
C LEU A 182 -7.49 -10.29 0.08
N ALA A 183 -7.62 -11.16 -0.94
CA ALA A 183 -7.62 -12.60 -0.73
C ALA A 183 -6.27 -13.10 -0.22
N THR A 184 -5.17 -12.57 -0.75
CA THR A 184 -3.80 -12.89 -0.32
C THR A 184 -3.56 -12.44 1.12
N GLY A 185 -3.86 -11.18 1.44
CA GLY A 185 -3.71 -10.63 2.79
C GLY A 185 -4.53 -11.41 3.82
N ARG A 186 -5.79 -11.73 3.47
CA ARG A 186 -6.67 -12.55 4.33
C ARG A 186 -6.13 -13.95 4.57
N ALA A 187 -5.61 -14.62 3.53
CA ALA A 187 -5.00 -15.95 3.68
C ALA A 187 -3.77 -15.91 4.59
N LEU A 188 -2.90 -14.92 4.38
CA LEU A 188 -1.72 -14.70 5.22
C LEU A 188 -2.11 -14.43 6.68
N ALA A 189 -3.05 -13.55 6.94
CA ALA A 189 -3.54 -13.25 8.28
C ALA A 189 -4.14 -14.49 8.97
N ALA A 190 -4.78 -15.38 8.20
CA ALA A 190 -5.28 -16.66 8.68
C ALA A 190 -4.19 -17.75 8.85
N GLY A 191 -2.93 -17.46 8.54
CA GLY A 191 -1.82 -18.42 8.60
C GLY A 191 -1.82 -19.46 7.49
N LYS A 192 -2.33 -19.12 6.31
CA LYS A 192 -2.46 -20.02 5.14
C LYS A 192 -1.65 -19.50 3.95
N PRO A 193 -0.45 -20.05 3.64
CA PRO A 193 0.19 -21.21 4.32
C PRO A 193 0.95 -20.84 5.59
N VAL A 194 1.32 -19.57 5.79
CA VAL A 194 2.04 -19.04 6.94
C VAL A 194 1.44 -17.73 7.39
N ARG A 195 1.52 -17.42 8.69
CA ARG A 195 1.19 -16.08 9.19
C ARG A 195 2.47 -15.24 9.27
N PRO A 196 2.51 -14.06 8.62
CA PRO A 196 3.58 -13.09 8.75
C PRO A 196 3.73 -12.57 10.20
N ASN A 197 4.94 -12.11 10.52
CA ASN A 197 5.22 -11.39 11.76
C ASN A 197 4.70 -9.95 11.69
N CYS A 198 4.81 -9.32 10.51
CA CYS A 198 4.27 -8.00 10.19
C CYS A 198 3.99 -7.89 8.70
N MET A 199 3.18 -6.90 8.28
CA MET A 199 2.80 -6.66 6.88
C MET A 199 2.45 -5.19 6.66
N ILE A 200 2.65 -4.73 5.44
CA ILE A 200 2.30 -3.40 4.91
C ILE A 200 1.97 -3.55 3.42
N ASP A 201 1.16 -2.68 2.84
CA ASP A 201 1.06 -2.58 1.39
C ASP A 201 2.17 -1.69 0.79
N LEU A 202 2.34 -1.73 -0.53
CA LEU A 202 3.35 -0.97 -1.26
C LEU A 202 2.68 0.14 -2.08
N SER A 203 2.51 1.29 -1.47
CA SER A 203 1.90 2.49 -2.06
C SER A 203 2.93 3.55 -2.46
N ASP A 204 3.95 3.77 -1.64
CA ASP A 204 5.00 4.77 -1.86
C ASP A 204 6.27 4.18 -2.48
N GLY A 205 6.34 2.86 -2.59
CA GLY A 205 7.46 2.09 -3.10
C GLY A 205 8.20 1.31 -2.02
N LEU A 206 8.78 0.18 -2.39
CA LEU A 206 9.36 -0.78 -1.44
C LEU A 206 10.36 -0.15 -0.47
N ALA A 207 11.17 0.83 -0.90
CA ALA A 207 12.15 1.47 -0.03
C ALA A 207 11.49 2.23 1.12
N GLN A 208 10.44 2.99 0.84
CA GLN A 208 9.76 3.81 1.84
C GLN A 208 8.86 2.97 2.73
N ASP A 209 8.07 2.07 2.14
CA ASP A 209 7.10 1.25 2.89
C ASP A 209 7.83 0.24 3.80
N LEU A 210 8.91 -0.39 3.32
CA LEU A 210 9.76 -1.23 4.17
C LEU A 210 10.43 -0.41 5.29
N ALA A 211 10.79 0.86 5.06
CA ALA A 211 11.31 1.72 6.11
C ALA A 211 10.25 2.04 7.18
N HIS A 212 8.96 2.17 6.80
CA HIS A 212 7.86 2.27 7.77
C HIS A 212 7.76 1.03 8.65
N LEU A 213 7.79 -0.16 8.04
CA LEU A 213 7.79 -1.44 8.74
C LEU A 213 9.00 -1.59 9.69
N CYS A 214 10.20 -1.23 9.20
CA CYS A 214 11.42 -1.27 10.02
C CYS A 214 11.34 -0.34 11.23
N ARG A 215 10.83 0.90 11.04
CA ARG A 215 10.64 1.86 12.14
C ARG A 215 9.62 1.34 13.16
N ALA A 216 8.49 0.82 12.73
CA ALA A 216 7.46 0.27 13.62
C ALA A 216 7.96 -0.92 14.43
N SER A 217 8.94 -1.66 13.90
CA SER A 217 9.54 -2.84 14.55
C SER A 217 10.88 -2.56 15.24
N VAL A 218 11.43 -1.33 15.14
CA VAL A 218 12.75 -0.94 15.68
C VAL A 218 13.89 -1.80 15.13
N VAL A 219 13.85 -2.11 13.84
CA VAL A 219 14.85 -2.93 13.12
C VAL A 219 15.32 -2.20 11.86
N ALA A 220 16.22 -2.82 11.10
CA ALA A 220 16.61 -2.41 9.76
C ALA A 220 16.48 -3.59 8.78
N ALA A 221 16.61 -3.33 7.48
CA ALA A 221 16.53 -4.34 6.44
C ALA A 221 17.65 -4.18 5.41
N ILE A 222 18.10 -5.30 4.86
CA ILE A 222 18.91 -5.36 3.64
C ILE A 222 18.07 -6.03 2.57
N VAL A 223 17.89 -5.34 1.45
CA VAL A 223 17.25 -5.85 0.23
C VAL A 223 18.35 -6.25 -0.77
N ASP A 224 18.17 -7.37 -1.44
CA ASP A 224 19.09 -7.87 -2.46
C ASP A 224 18.59 -7.47 -3.85
N ALA A 225 19.37 -6.69 -4.61
CA ALA A 225 18.93 -6.14 -5.91
C ALA A 225 18.58 -7.24 -6.93
N ASP A 226 19.31 -8.37 -6.90
CA ASP A 226 19.11 -9.50 -7.81
C ASP A 226 17.83 -10.30 -7.49
N ASP A 227 17.27 -10.18 -6.28
CA ASP A 227 16.09 -10.90 -5.84
C ASP A 227 14.78 -10.10 -6.06
N LEU A 228 14.88 -8.84 -6.55
CA LEU A 228 13.71 -8.00 -6.78
C LEU A 228 12.84 -8.53 -7.93
N PRO A 229 11.55 -8.76 -7.73
CA PRO A 229 10.62 -9.20 -8.77
C PRO A 229 10.20 -8.02 -9.66
N VAL A 230 11.09 -7.57 -10.55
CA VAL A 230 10.90 -6.38 -11.38
C VAL A 230 9.75 -6.56 -12.39
N SER A 231 8.91 -5.56 -12.56
CA SER A 231 7.78 -5.56 -13.49
C SER A 231 8.21 -5.32 -14.94
N ARG A 232 7.31 -5.63 -15.90
CA ARG A 232 7.53 -5.29 -17.31
C ARG A 232 7.55 -3.78 -17.56
N GLY A 233 6.81 -3.00 -16.76
CA GLY A 233 6.81 -1.54 -16.82
C GLY A 233 8.17 -0.97 -16.42
N ALA A 234 8.76 -1.45 -15.33
CA ALA A 234 10.09 -1.05 -14.89
C ALA A 234 11.18 -1.45 -15.92
N HIS A 235 11.09 -2.64 -16.53
CA HIS A 235 11.98 -3.02 -17.64
C HIS A 235 11.87 -2.07 -18.84
N ALA A 236 10.65 -1.62 -19.18
CA ALA A 236 10.44 -0.65 -20.27
C ALA A 236 11.07 0.73 -19.95
N LEU A 237 11.01 1.18 -18.69
CA LEU A 237 11.64 2.43 -18.26
C LEU A 237 13.16 2.35 -18.19
N ALA A 238 13.68 1.23 -17.71
CA ALA A 238 15.11 1.06 -17.49
C ALA A 238 15.93 0.95 -18.79
N ALA A 239 15.29 0.57 -19.91
CA ALA A 239 15.93 0.48 -21.23
C ALA A 239 17.31 -0.24 -21.17
N ASP A 240 17.34 -1.45 -20.60
CA ASP A 240 18.53 -2.31 -20.44
C ASP A 240 19.61 -1.81 -19.44
N ASP A 241 19.33 -0.75 -18.66
CA ASP A 241 20.23 -0.30 -17.60
C ASP A 241 19.90 -1.02 -16.26
N PRO A 242 20.76 -1.96 -15.81
CA PRO A 242 20.49 -2.72 -14.58
C PRO A 242 20.35 -1.84 -13.32
N THR A 243 21.04 -0.69 -13.32
CA THR A 243 20.98 0.23 -12.15
C THR A 243 19.64 0.94 -12.05
N LYS A 244 18.94 1.15 -13.15
CA LYS A 244 17.61 1.73 -13.18
C LYS A 244 16.53 0.71 -12.80
N LEU A 245 16.73 -0.58 -13.11
CA LEU A 245 15.77 -1.63 -12.77
C LEU A 245 15.47 -1.66 -11.27
N TRP A 246 16.49 -1.72 -10.43
CA TRP A 246 16.29 -1.73 -8.99
C TRP A 246 15.77 -0.37 -8.47
N GLN A 247 16.15 0.75 -9.11
CA GLN A 247 15.62 2.07 -8.73
C GLN A 247 14.10 2.13 -8.92
N HIS A 248 13.62 1.65 -10.08
CA HIS A 248 12.19 1.56 -10.35
C HIS A 248 11.48 0.60 -9.40
N ALA A 249 12.01 -0.61 -9.21
CA ALA A 249 11.41 -1.61 -8.32
C ALA A 249 11.35 -1.17 -6.85
N MET A 250 12.29 -0.32 -6.41
CA MET A 250 12.36 0.15 -5.03
C MET A 250 11.58 1.45 -4.79
N GLY A 251 11.38 2.28 -5.85
CA GLY A 251 11.00 3.66 -5.62
C GLY A 251 9.84 4.24 -6.43
N ASP A 252 9.32 3.57 -7.46
CA ASP A 252 8.25 4.17 -8.29
C ASP A 252 6.92 4.33 -7.54
N GLY A 253 6.61 3.40 -6.63
CA GLY A 253 5.35 3.39 -5.89
C GLY A 253 4.14 2.96 -6.71
N GLU A 254 2.98 3.01 -6.06
CA GLU A 254 1.68 2.58 -6.61
C GLU A 254 1.68 1.12 -7.12
N ASP A 255 2.51 0.26 -6.52
CA ASP A 255 2.53 -1.17 -6.81
C ASP A 255 1.33 -1.90 -6.22
N TYR A 256 0.83 -1.43 -5.07
CA TYR A 256 -0.29 -2.01 -4.33
C TYR A 256 -0.17 -3.53 -4.12
N GLU A 257 1.06 -3.98 -3.96
CA GLU A 257 1.45 -5.31 -3.53
C GLU A 257 1.63 -5.33 -2.01
N LEU A 258 1.85 -6.52 -1.43
CA LEU A 258 2.10 -6.66 0.01
C LEU A 258 3.59 -6.90 0.27
N CYS A 259 4.14 -6.18 1.24
CA CYS A 259 5.45 -6.46 1.82
C CYS A 259 5.26 -6.99 3.25
N PHE A 260 5.90 -8.11 3.58
CA PHE A 260 5.75 -8.74 4.88
C PHE A 260 7.00 -9.49 5.32
N THR A 261 7.09 -9.79 6.61
CA THR A 261 8.19 -10.58 7.14
C THR A 261 7.74 -11.91 7.72
N VAL A 262 8.54 -12.93 7.50
CA VAL A 262 8.38 -14.26 8.10
C VAL A 262 9.72 -14.79 8.55
N THR A 263 9.73 -15.71 9.52
CA THR A 263 10.97 -16.40 9.89
C THR A 263 11.56 -17.17 8.70
N ALA A 264 12.87 -17.33 8.66
CA ALA A 264 13.57 -17.92 7.52
C ALA A 264 13.09 -19.35 7.18
N ASP A 265 12.71 -20.13 8.18
CA ASP A 265 12.13 -21.47 7.99
C ASP A 265 10.76 -21.41 7.32
N LYS A 266 9.91 -20.46 7.71
CA LYS A 266 8.60 -20.25 7.08
C LYS A 266 8.71 -19.72 5.66
N ALA A 267 9.72 -18.89 5.37
CA ALA A 267 9.95 -18.39 4.03
C ALA A 267 10.11 -19.53 3.00
N ALA A 268 10.78 -20.62 3.36
CA ALA A 268 10.94 -21.78 2.49
C ALA A 268 9.60 -22.45 2.09
N HIS A 269 8.54 -22.21 2.82
CA HIS A 269 7.20 -22.77 2.55
C HIS A 269 6.33 -21.86 1.66
N ILE A 270 6.72 -20.61 1.41
CA ILE A 270 5.89 -19.63 0.71
C ILE A 270 6.60 -19.01 -0.51
N VAL A 271 7.92 -18.85 -0.47
CA VAL A 271 8.70 -18.24 -1.56
C VAL A 271 8.61 -19.08 -2.84
N GLY A 272 8.40 -18.41 -3.98
CA GLY A 272 8.19 -19.03 -5.29
C GLY A 272 6.82 -19.66 -5.47
N ARG A 273 5.92 -19.56 -4.49
CA ARG A 273 4.55 -20.08 -4.54
C ARG A 273 3.54 -18.97 -4.74
N GLU A 274 2.41 -19.34 -5.31
CA GLU A 274 1.24 -18.49 -5.43
C GLU A 274 0.37 -18.61 -4.17
N VAL A 275 -0.01 -17.46 -3.61
CA VAL A 275 -0.97 -17.36 -2.51
C VAL A 275 -2.14 -16.52 -3.00
N GLN A 276 -3.27 -17.16 -3.28
CA GLN A 276 -4.51 -16.50 -3.72
C GLN A 276 -4.27 -15.51 -4.88
N GLY A 277 -3.61 -15.96 -5.94
CA GLY A 277 -3.36 -15.19 -7.17
C GLY A 277 -2.10 -14.34 -7.15
N ALA A 278 -1.34 -14.28 -6.05
CA ALA A 278 -0.10 -13.51 -5.96
C ALA A 278 1.12 -14.41 -5.71
N VAL A 279 2.13 -14.32 -6.56
CA VAL A 279 3.41 -15.02 -6.37
C VAL A 279 4.23 -14.28 -5.32
N VAL A 280 4.81 -15.02 -4.38
CA VAL A 280 5.63 -14.46 -3.30
C VAL A 280 7.11 -14.59 -3.66
N SER A 281 7.84 -13.47 -3.57
CA SER A 281 9.29 -13.40 -3.73
C SER A 281 9.94 -13.00 -2.40
N ARG A 282 11.05 -13.64 -2.04
CA ARG A 282 11.94 -13.13 -1.00
C ARG A 282 12.85 -12.08 -1.63
N VAL A 283 12.93 -10.91 -0.99
CA VAL A 283 13.72 -9.79 -1.51
C VAL A 283 14.83 -9.34 -0.55
N GLY A 284 14.86 -9.87 0.67
CA GLY A 284 15.87 -9.43 1.62
C GLY A 284 15.76 -10.10 2.99
N THR A 285 16.40 -9.45 3.97
CA THR A 285 16.48 -9.93 5.36
C THR A 285 16.41 -8.77 6.34
N ILE A 286 15.71 -8.98 7.45
CA ILE A 286 15.69 -8.06 8.59
C ILE A 286 16.99 -8.20 9.38
N ILE A 287 17.61 -7.07 9.67
CA ILE A 287 18.86 -6.95 10.44
C ILE A 287 18.66 -6.09 11.68
N GLU A 288 19.64 -6.10 12.56
CA GLU A 288 19.67 -5.23 13.72
C GLU A 288 19.73 -3.75 13.31
N ASN A 289 18.99 -2.92 14.04
CA ASN A 289 19.07 -1.46 13.88
C ASN A 289 20.35 -0.94 14.56
N ASP A 290 21.33 -0.56 13.77
CA ASP A 290 22.62 -0.03 14.21
C ASP A 290 22.66 1.52 14.29
N GLY A 291 21.49 2.17 14.18
CA GLY A 291 21.37 3.62 14.14
C GLY A 291 21.65 4.24 12.76
N GLY A 292 21.93 3.42 11.77
CA GLY A 292 22.08 3.81 10.36
C GLY A 292 20.76 3.82 9.59
N PRO A 293 20.81 3.89 8.23
CA PRO A 293 19.64 3.83 7.37
C PRO A 293 18.78 2.60 7.62
N SER A 294 17.45 2.78 7.70
CA SER A 294 16.52 1.68 8.00
C SER A 294 16.46 0.65 6.89
N VAL A 295 16.66 1.07 5.62
CA VAL A 295 16.66 0.17 4.47
C VAL A 295 17.94 0.38 3.66
N ARG A 296 18.59 -0.72 3.34
CA ARG A 296 19.82 -0.77 2.57
C ARG A 296 19.65 -1.73 1.40
N LEU A 297 20.28 -1.43 0.28
CA LEU A 297 20.31 -2.29 -0.91
C LEU A 297 21.69 -2.92 -1.06
N ARG A 298 21.74 -4.23 -1.22
CA ARG A 298 22.92 -4.96 -1.65
C ARG A 298 22.89 -5.10 -3.16
N LEU A 299 23.92 -4.55 -3.81
CA LEU A 299 24.12 -4.66 -5.25
C LEU A 299 24.78 -6.01 -5.63
N PRO A 300 24.73 -6.42 -6.92
CA PRO A 300 25.32 -7.68 -7.39
C PRO A 300 26.82 -7.81 -7.11
N ASP A 301 27.55 -6.69 -7.02
CA ASP A 301 28.98 -6.65 -6.67
C ASP A 301 29.25 -6.80 -5.16
N GLY A 302 28.19 -6.94 -4.34
CA GLY A 302 28.25 -7.02 -2.89
C GLY A 302 28.27 -5.67 -2.17
N THR A 303 28.31 -4.55 -2.89
CA THR A 303 28.22 -3.20 -2.30
C THR A 303 26.88 -2.99 -1.62
N ILE A 304 26.90 -2.46 -0.39
CA ILE A 304 25.68 -2.10 0.34
C ILE A 304 25.58 -0.58 0.41
N GLN A 305 24.43 -0.05 -0.06
CA GLN A 305 24.17 1.39 -0.07
C GLN A 305 22.82 1.72 0.61
N PRO A 306 22.69 2.90 1.24
CA PRO A 306 21.42 3.38 1.78
C PRO A 306 20.45 3.73 0.66
N ILE A 307 19.18 3.39 0.84
CA ILE A 307 18.11 3.68 -0.14
C ILE A 307 16.84 4.26 0.52
N ASP A 308 16.91 4.65 1.77
CA ASP A 308 15.81 5.20 2.57
C ASP A 308 15.29 6.58 2.08
N ARG A 309 15.83 7.09 0.98
CA ARG A 309 15.37 8.33 0.30
C ARG A 309 14.69 8.07 -1.05
N LEU A 310 14.56 6.82 -1.45
CA LEU A 310 13.77 6.42 -2.62
C LEU A 310 12.30 6.25 -2.20
N GLY A 311 11.40 6.51 -3.13
CA GLY A 311 9.97 6.44 -2.90
C GLY A 311 9.27 7.79 -3.08
N TRP A 312 7.97 7.74 -3.11
CA TRP A 312 7.13 8.92 -3.25
C TRP A 312 7.00 9.66 -1.91
N GLU A 313 7.12 10.98 -1.92
CA GLU A 313 6.89 11.85 -0.75
C GLU A 313 6.17 13.12 -1.20
N HIS A 314 5.06 13.46 -0.58
CA HIS A 314 4.41 14.76 -0.78
C HIS A 314 5.28 15.89 -0.22
N ARG A 315 5.83 16.71 -1.11
CA ARG A 315 6.68 17.84 -0.72
C ARG A 315 5.93 19.15 -0.90
N GLY A 316 5.78 19.92 0.19
CA GLY A 316 5.37 21.31 0.09
C GLY A 316 6.44 22.15 -0.60
N LYS A 317 6.00 23.20 -1.31
CA LYS A 317 6.89 24.22 -1.90
C LYS A 317 7.60 25.01 -0.81
#